data_439336db65ea2aec8c82fe036382c453
#
_entry.id   439336db65ea2aec8c82fe036382c453
#
_cell.length_a   1.000
_cell.length_b   1.000
_cell.length_c   1.000
_cell.angle_alpha   90.00
_cell.angle_beta   90.00
_cell.angle_gamma   90.00
#
_symmetry.space_group_name_H-M   'P 1'
#
loop_
_entity.id
_entity.type
_entity.pdbx_description
1 polymer ?
#
loop_
_entity_poly.entity_id
_entity_poly.type
_entity_poly.pdbx_seq_one_letter_code
_entity_poly.pdbx_strand_id
1 'polypeptide(L)'
;MSPTAQKIHDRRWWTLVVLSTALLVISLDNTILNVALPTIERELDATGGQLQWIVDSYTLVFAGLLLTMGALGDRSGRRGALAAGLFIFGSASLASAFAGSAPMLIATRALMGVGGALIMPTTLSILTNVFPANERPKAIGIWAAVAGIGVGVGPAAGGFLIDQFDWTAVFLVNVPIVIAALVAIPKLVPDSRDPAQARLDPVGALLSMVGLGILTAAIIQAPDWGWTDGRILAAFGTAASVLVGFVVWELRTDTPMLDVRLFRIRRFTGASGAVALVFFALFGAIFFLTQYLQEVLDYTPLEAGVRMLPIAAGLIVGGPLSAKLAGRFGTRIVVAAGLTVVASALFLLSGAQTDSDYSLVASTLVLLGLGMGATMAPATESIMSSVPLGRAGVGSAMNDTVRMVGGTLGVAVLGSLLSSSYGAHMEPAVKSLPQPAADAASDSVGHASVVADKIGGSAGQALSNAAETAFTTAMSSTLTVAAITALTGALLALVVLPGKSRERAEKRAFGMEPEPARA
;
A
#
# COMPACT_ATOMS: atom_id res chain seq x y z
N MET A 1 -22.88 -35.54 -6.05
CA MET A 1 -21.77 -34.96 -5.24
C MET A 1 -21.36 -35.95 -4.18
N SER A 2 -20.08 -36.12 -3.89
CA SER A 2 -19.65 -36.94 -2.75
C SER A 2 -20.11 -36.28 -1.43
N PRO A 3 -20.28 -37.04 -0.31
CA PRO A 3 -20.67 -36.47 0.99
C PRO A 3 -19.72 -35.35 1.47
N THR A 4 -18.45 -35.44 1.11
CA THR A 4 -17.43 -34.41 1.41
C THR A 4 -17.65 -33.14 0.57
N ALA A 5 -17.96 -33.27 -0.73
CA ALA A 5 -18.24 -32.14 -1.60
C ALA A 5 -19.52 -31.40 -1.18
N GLN A 6 -20.52 -32.15 -0.68
CA GLN A 6 -21.76 -31.56 -0.15
C GLN A 6 -21.49 -30.73 1.11
N LYS A 7 -20.70 -31.25 2.08
CA LYS A 7 -20.30 -30.51 3.27
C LYS A 7 -19.51 -29.24 2.95
N ILE A 8 -18.63 -29.26 1.95
CA ILE A 8 -17.90 -28.08 1.49
C ILE A 8 -18.87 -27.06 0.89
N HIS A 9 -19.82 -27.51 0.06
CA HIS A 9 -20.82 -26.63 -0.54
C HIS A 9 -21.69 -25.94 0.51
N ASP A 10 -22.16 -26.68 1.53
CA ASP A 10 -23.03 -26.17 2.59
C ASP A 10 -22.31 -25.15 3.49
N ARG A 11 -20.98 -25.28 3.65
CA ARG A 11 -20.18 -24.41 4.51
C ARG A 11 -19.46 -23.27 3.76
N ARG A 12 -19.60 -23.13 2.44
CA ARG A 12 -18.83 -22.18 1.62
C ARG A 12 -18.94 -20.71 2.09
N TRP A 13 -20.11 -20.30 2.56
CA TRP A 13 -20.29 -18.94 3.09
C TRP A 13 -19.56 -18.71 4.42
N TRP A 14 -19.50 -19.72 5.29
CA TRP A 14 -18.67 -19.66 6.49
C TRP A 14 -17.17 -19.66 6.17
N THR A 15 -16.76 -20.40 5.15
CA THR A 15 -15.39 -20.30 4.62
C THR A 15 -15.11 -18.86 4.16
N LEU A 16 -16.04 -18.24 3.43
CA LEU A 16 -15.90 -16.84 3.01
C LEU A 16 -15.72 -15.88 4.19
N VAL A 17 -16.47 -16.06 5.28
CA VAL A 17 -16.31 -15.25 6.50
C VAL A 17 -14.88 -15.37 7.03
N VAL A 18 -14.33 -16.58 7.14
CA VAL A 18 -12.95 -16.78 7.62
C VAL A 18 -11.93 -16.12 6.69
N LEU A 19 -12.08 -16.29 5.38
CA LEU A 19 -11.19 -15.69 4.38
C LEU A 19 -11.26 -14.16 4.39
N SER A 20 -12.47 -13.61 4.51
CA SER A 20 -12.68 -12.16 4.59
C SER A 20 -12.14 -11.58 5.90
N THR A 21 -12.23 -12.31 7.01
CA THR A 21 -11.64 -11.91 8.30
C THR A 21 -10.11 -11.88 8.21
N ALA A 22 -9.48 -12.86 7.55
CA ALA A 22 -8.04 -12.87 7.32
C ALA A 22 -7.59 -11.69 6.43
N LEU A 23 -8.39 -11.33 5.42
CA LEU A 23 -8.12 -10.17 4.58
C LEU A 23 -8.35 -8.85 5.31
N LEU A 24 -9.38 -8.78 6.17
CA LEU A 24 -9.68 -7.60 6.98
C LEU A 24 -8.49 -7.21 7.85
N VAL A 25 -7.86 -8.20 8.51
CA VAL A 25 -6.67 -7.96 9.36
C VAL A 25 -5.55 -7.29 8.56
N ILE A 26 -5.24 -7.81 7.36
CA ILE A 26 -4.20 -7.22 6.50
C ILE A 26 -4.59 -5.80 6.06
N SER A 27 -5.85 -5.61 5.65
CA SER A 27 -6.31 -4.31 5.13
C SER A 27 -6.38 -3.24 6.21
N LEU A 28 -6.77 -3.64 7.41
CA LEU A 28 -6.81 -2.77 8.59
C LEU A 28 -5.39 -2.39 9.02
N ASP A 29 -4.48 -3.36 9.11
CA ASP A 29 -3.08 -3.13 9.50
C ASP A 29 -2.36 -2.14 8.56
N ASN A 30 -2.63 -2.21 7.27
CA ASN A 30 -2.04 -1.29 6.29
C ASN A 30 -2.42 0.19 6.49
N THR A 31 -3.49 0.49 7.20
CA THR A 31 -3.99 1.85 7.34
C THR A 31 -4.01 2.34 8.79
N ILE A 32 -4.23 1.43 9.73
CA ILE A 32 -4.29 1.73 11.17
C ILE A 32 -2.96 2.30 11.69
N LEU A 33 -1.84 1.76 11.20
CA LEU A 33 -0.50 2.15 11.61
C LEU A 33 -0.20 3.62 11.31
N ASN A 34 -0.70 4.16 10.19
CA ASN A 34 -0.37 5.52 9.79
C ASN A 34 -0.80 6.56 10.86
N VAL A 35 -1.93 6.33 11.53
CA VAL A 35 -2.40 7.21 12.60
C VAL A 35 -1.53 7.08 13.85
N ALA A 36 -0.86 5.95 14.04
CA ALA A 36 0.03 5.71 15.18
C ALA A 36 1.44 6.30 14.98
N LEU A 37 1.84 6.67 13.76
CA LEU A 37 3.21 7.10 13.47
C LEU A 37 3.67 8.27 14.36
N PRO A 38 2.90 9.34 14.56
CA PRO A 38 3.33 10.45 15.42
C PRO A 38 3.50 10.03 16.90
N THR A 39 2.67 9.11 17.37
CA THR A 39 2.80 8.58 18.75
C THR A 39 4.01 7.65 18.87
N ILE A 40 4.23 6.78 17.86
CA ILE A 40 5.42 5.90 17.78
C ILE A 40 6.71 6.72 17.72
N GLU A 41 6.73 7.83 16.97
CA GLU A 41 7.84 8.77 16.91
C GLU A 41 8.24 9.25 18.30
N ARG A 42 7.29 9.74 19.06
CA ARG A 42 7.50 10.27 20.42
C ARG A 42 7.87 9.20 21.44
N GLU A 43 7.21 8.04 21.39
CA GLU A 43 7.36 6.96 22.38
C GLU A 43 8.64 6.13 22.18
N LEU A 44 9.07 5.91 20.93
CA LEU A 44 10.26 5.14 20.58
C LEU A 44 11.46 6.01 20.18
N ASP A 45 11.33 7.35 20.23
CA ASP A 45 12.35 8.31 19.78
C ASP A 45 12.82 7.96 18.34
N ALA A 46 11.84 7.69 17.46
CA ALA A 46 12.08 7.18 16.14
C ALA A 46 12.32 8.31 15.14
N THR A 47 13.40 8.26 14.38
CA THR A 47 13.69 9.25 13.33
C THR A 47 12.70 9.15 12.16
N GLY A 48 12.60 10.22 11.35
CA GLY A 48 11.77 10.25 10.14
C GLY A 48 12.08 9.10 9.19
N GLY A 49 13.37 8.75 9.02
CA GLY A 49 13.79 7.58 8.24
C GLY A 49 13.33 6.25 8.85
N GLN A 50 13.33 6.14 10.19
CA GLN A 50 12.83 4.94 10.87
C GLN A 50 11.31 4.82 10.75
N LEU A 51 10.55 5.91 10.78
CA LEU A 51 9.10 5.91 10.53
C LEU A 51 8.79 5.38 9.12
N GLN A 52 9.55 5.83 8.11
CA GLN A 52 9.44 5.29 6.75
C GLN A 52 9.71 3.79 6.73
N TRP A 53 10.78 3.32 7.39
CA TRP A 53 11.09 1.90 7.49
C TRP A 53 10.04 1.06 8.24
N ILE A 54 9.37 1.60 9.26
CA ILE A 54 8.27 0.93 9.96
C ILE A 54 7.12 0.61 9.00
N VAL A 55 6.84 1.51 8.05
CA VAL A 55 5.83 1.28 7.01
C VAL A 55 6.38 0.40 5.89
N ASP A 56 7.56 0.73 5.37
CA ASP A 56 8.09 0.13 4.15
C ASP A 56 8.62 -1.29 4.33
N SER A 57 9.16 -1.64 5.51
CA SER A 57 9.63 -3.00 5.77
C SER A 57 8.55 -4.06 5.59
N TYR A 58 7.32 -3.76 6.02
CA TYR A 58 6.15 -4.61 5.81
C TYR A 58 5.79 -4.71 4.32
N THR A 59 5.61 -3.58 3.66
CA THR A 59 5.14 -3.54 2.26
C THR A 59 6.16 -4.10 1.30
N LEU A 60 7.45 -3.88 1.55
CA LEU A 60 8.57 -4.40 0.77
C LEU A 60 8.65 -5.94 0.84
N VAL A 61 8.64 -6.50 2.05
CA VAL A 61 8.70 -7.95 2.25
C VAL A 61 7.43 -8.60 1.72
N PHE A 62 6.28 -7.99 1.99
CA PHE A 62 4.99 -8.45 1.46
C PHE A 62 5.00 -8.52 -0.07
N ALA A 63 5.39 -7.44 -0.76
CA ALA A 63 5.46 -7.39 -2.22
C ALA A 63 6.46 -8.39 -2.80
N GLY A 64 7.66 -8.46 -2.23
CA GLY A 64 8.73 -9.34 -2.71
C GLY A 64 8.42 -10.83 -2.57
N LEU A 65 7.63 -11.20 -1.56
CA LEU A 65 7.27 -12.59 -1.29
C LEU A 65 5.91 -13.02 -1.85
N LEU A 66 5.05 -12.07 -2.24
CA LEU A 66 3.64 -12.34 -2.57
C LEU A 66 3.48 -13.48 -3.59
N LEU A 67 4.20 -13.40 -4.70
CA LEU A 67 4.15 -14.40 -5.78
C LEU A 67 4.71 -15.75 -5.35
N THR A 68 5.85 -15.75 -4.69
CA THR A 68 6.51 -16.96 -4.19
C THR A 68 5.68 -17.66 -3.11
N MET A 69 5.12 -16.92 -2.18
CA MET A 69 4.28 -17.46 -1.11
C MET A 69 2.92 -17.94 -1.62
N GLY A 70 2.37 -17.30 -2.66
CA GLY A 70 1.21 -17.79 -3.37
C GLY A 70 1.47 -19.16 -4.00
N ALA A 71 2.56 -19.32 -4.74
CA ALA A 71 2.98 -20.59 -5.32
C ALA A 71 3.30 -21.66 -4.26
N LEU A 72 3.91 -21.27 -3.15
CA LEU A 72 4.18 -22.15 -2.00
C LEU A 72 2.86 -22.66 -1.39
N GLY A 73 1.87 -21.78 -1.19
CA GLY A 73 0.56 -22.13 -0.68
C GLY A 73 -0.19 -23.10 -1.59
N ASP A 74 -0.17 -22.88 -2.90
CA ASP A 74 -0.77 -23.76 -3.90
C ASP A 74 -0.12 -25.17 -3.89
N ARG A 75 1.19 -25.25 -3.71
CA ARG A 75 1.95 -26.50 -3.67
C ARG A 75 1.82 -27.25 -2.35
N SER A 76 2.01 -26.57 -1.21
CA SER A 76 2.09 -27.21 0.11
C SER A 76 0.72 -27.51 0.72
N GLY A 77 -0.32 -26.85 0.23
CA GLY A 77 -1.69 -26.95 0.74
C GLY A 77 -2.18 -25.60 1.27
N ARG A 78 -3.24 -25.09 0.63
CA ARG A 78 -3.77 -23.74 0.85
C ARG A 78 -4.23 -23.50 2.30
N ARG A 79 -4.88 -24.51 2.92
CA ARG A 79 -5.31 -24.40 4.31
C ARG A 79 -4.13 -24.26 5.27
N GLY A 80 -3.09 -25.06 5.09
CA GLY A 80 -1.86 -25.00 5.89
C GLY A 80 -1.12 -23.68 5.70
N ALA A 81 -1.00 -23.20 4.46
CA ALA A 81 -0.37 -21.92 4.15
C ALA A 81 -1.13 -20.73 4.75
N LEU A 82 -2.47 -20.72 4.69
CA LEU A 82 -3.29 -19.70 5.33
C LEU A 82 -3.09 -19.69 6.86
N ALA A 83 -3.09 -20.87 7.49
CA ALA A 83 -2.87 -20.99 8.93
C ALA A 83 -1.46 -20.53 9.33
N ALA A 84 -0.42 -20.94 8.58
CA ALA A 84 0.96 -20.50 8.81
C ALA A 84 1.10 -18.98 8.63
N GLY A 85 0.50 -18.40 7.57
CA GLY A 85 0.50 -16.96 7.34
C GLY A 85 -0.14 -16.18 8.49
N LEU A 86 -1.32 -16.60 8.94
CA LEU A 86 -2.00 -15.99 10.10
C LEU A 86 -1.19 -16.14 11.39
N PHE A 87 -0.59 -17.32 11.62
CA PHE A 87 0.24 -17.53 12.79
C PHE A 87 1.46 -16.61 12.80
N ILE A 88 2.19 -16.50 11.66
CA ILE A 88 3.36 -15.61 11.52
C ILE A 88 2.89 -14.16 11.72
N PHE A 89 1.84 -13.73 11.04
CA PHE A 89 1.31 -12.37 11.13
C PHE A 89 0.89 -12.01 12.56
N GLY A 90 0.09 -12.86 13.21
CA GLY A 90 -0.39 -12.62 14.57
C GLY A 90 0.73 -12.64 15.62
N SER A 91 1.69 -13.57 15.50
CA SER A 91 2.85 -13.62 16.40
C SER A 91 3.75 -12.40 16.23
N ALA A 92 3.98 -11.97 14.98
CA ALA A 92 4.77 -10.79 14.70
C ALA A 92 4.04 -9.50 15.14
N SER A 93 2.72 -9.44 14.96
CA SER A 93 1.89 -8.34 15.47
C SER A 93 1.94 -8.26 17.00
N LEU A 94 1.82 -9.40 17.68
CA LEU A 94 2.01 -9.47 19.12
C LEU A 94 3.41 -8.97 19.54
N ALA A 95 4.47 -9.42 18.84
CA ALA A 95 5.83 -8.97 19.10
C ALA A 95 6.01 -7.46 18.85
N SER A 96 5.33 -6.90 17.84
CA SER A 96 5.31 -5.45 17.56
C SER A 96 4.75 -4.65 18.73
N ALA A 97 3.72 -5.16 19.41
CA ALA A 97 3.15 -4.51 20.59
C ALA A 97 4.12 -4.42 21.79
N PHE A 98 5.16 -5.26 21.81
CA PHE A 98 6.20 -5.23 22.84
C PHE A 98 7.53 -4.64 22.33
N ALA A 99 7.50 -3.93 21.19
CA ALA A 99 8.71 -3.33 20.64
C ALA A 99 9.15 -2.14 21.51
N GLY A 100 10.33 -2.26 22.12
CA GLY A 100 10.95 -1.18 22.91
C GLY A 100 11.89 -0.29 22.10
N SER A 101 11.92 -0.43 20.76
CA SER A 101 12.76 0.40 19.89
C SER A 101 12.26 0.35 18.44
N ALA A 102 12.51 1.41 17.66
CA ALA A 102 12.17 1.46 16.25
C ALA A 102 12.79 0.31 15.42
N PRO A 103 14.07 -0.09 15.58
CA PRO A 103 14.63 -1.25 14.87
C PRO A 103 13.91 -2.58 15.16
N MET A 104 13.46 -2.79 16.42
CA MET A 104 12.68 -3.98 16.75
C MET A 104 11.31 -3.94 16.06
N LEU A 105 10.65 -2.78 16.03
CA LEU A 105 9.37 -2.61 15.35
C LEU A 105 9.53 -2.85 13.84
N ILE A 106 10.56 -2.30 13.20
CA ILE A 106 10.88 -2.53 11.78
C ILE A 106 11.03 -4.03 11.49
N ALA A 107 11.79 -4.76 12.32
CA ALA A 107 12.00 -6.18 12.13
C ALA A 107 10.70 -7.00 12.27
N THR A 108 9.87 -6.67 13.26
CA THR A 108 8.58 -7.35 13.46
C THR A 108 7.59 -7.00 12.35
N ARG A 109 7.60 -5.78 11.83
CA ARG A 109 6.83 -5.37 10.64
C ARG A 109 7.25 -6.15 9.39
N ALA A 110 8.55 -6.34 9.16
CA ALA A 110 9.05 -7.19 8.08
C ALA A 110 8.51 -8.63 8.20
N LEU A 111 8.48 -9.18 9.42
CA LEU A 111 7.94 -10.51 9.68
C LEU A 111 6.42 -10.58 9.47
N MET A 112 5.66 -9.52 9.82
CA MET A 112 4.25 -9.40 9.46
C MET A 112 4.06 -9.42 7.94
N GLY A 113 4.96 -8.80 7.17
CA GLY A 113 4.98 -8.84 5.70
C GLY A 113 5.07 -10.26 5.14
N VAL A 114 5.88 -11.14 5.76
CA VAL A 114 5.95 -12.58 5.40
C VAL A 114 4.58 -13.24 5.60
N GLY A 115 3.94 -13.00 6.75
CA GLY A 115 2.61 -13.52 7.05
C GLY A 115 1.57 -13.05 6.04
N GLY A 116 1.54 -11.75 5.74
CA GLY A 116 0.64 -11.14 4.77
C GLY A 116 0.79 -11.74 3.37
N ALA A 117 2.03 -11.96 2.93
CA ALA A 117 2.35 -12.56 1.63
C ALA A 117 1.82 -14.00 1.48
N LEU A 118 1.69 -14.74 2.57
CA LEU A 118 1.03 -16.07 2.58
C LEU A 118 -0.50 -15.96 2.58
N ILE A 119 -1.06 -15.04 3.34
CA ILE A 119 -2.53 -14.93 3.55
C ILE A 119 -3.22 -14.48 2.27
N MET A 120 -2.77 -13.40 1.65
CA MET A 120 -3.52 -12.72 0.59
C MET A 120 -3.78 -13.60 -0.64
N PRO A 121 -2.78 -14.21 -1.30
CA PRO A 121 -3.02 -15.05 -2.47
C PRO A 121 -3.76 -16.34 -2.10
N THR A 122 -3.50 -16.88 -0.90
CA THR A 122 -4.12 -18.12 -0.44
C THR A 122 -5.62 -17.96 -0.20
N THR A 123 -6.05 -16.80 0.34
CA THR A 123 -7.49 -16.53 0.54
C THR A 123 -8.26 -16.53 -0.77
N LEU A 124 -7.76 -15.85 -1.80
CA LEU A 124 -8.40 -15.81 -3.11
C LEU A 124 -8.38 -17.18 -3.80
N SER A 125 -7.29 -17.92 -3.66
CA SER A 125 -7.12 -19.28 -4.20
C SER A 125 -8.11 -20.28 -3.57
N ILE A 126 -8.32 -20.22 -2.24
CA ILE A 126 -9.34 -21.03 -1.55
C ILE A 126 -10.74 -20.63 -2.01
N LEU A 127 -11.04 -19.33 -2.07
CA LEU A 127 -12.34 -18.81 -2.45
C LEU A 127 -12.74 -19.31 -3.86
N THR A 128 -11.85 -19.20 -4.83
CA THR A 128 -12.11 -19.65 -6.20
C THR A 128 -12.29 -21.16 -6.32
N ASN A 129 -11.73 -21.95 -5.41
CA ASN A 129 -11.87 -23.39 -5.36
C ASN A 129 -13.19 -23.83 -4.71
N VAL A 130 -13.62 -23.14 -3.66
CA VAL A 130 -14.80 -23.49 -2.84
C VAL A 130 -16.12 -23.08 -3.50
N PHE A 131 -16.12 -21.94 -4.22
CA PHE A 131 -17.34 -21.42 -4.83
C PHE A 131 -17.53 -21.90 -6.27
N PRO A 132 -18.74 -22.34 -6.66
CA PRO A 132 -19.07 -22.66 -8.03
C PRO A 132 -19.00 -21.41 -8.92
N ALA A 133 -18.76 -21.59 -10.21
CA ALA A 133 -18.46 -20.50 -11.15
C ALA A 133 -19.52 -19.38 -11.17
N ASN A 134 -20.80 -19.73 -11.00
CA ASN A 134 -21.91 -18.77 -10.97
C ASN A 134 -21.98 -17.92 -9.70
N GLU A 135 -21.39 -18.36 -8.57
CA GLU A 135 -21.38 -17.64 -7.29
C GLU A 135 -20.05 -16.93 -7.02
N ARG A 136 -18.96 -17.28 -7.73
CA ARG A 136 -17.63 -16.69 -7.56
C ARG A 136 -17.61 -15.16 -7.64
N PRO A 137 -18.28 -14.52 -8.61
CA PRO A 137 -18.26 -13.05 -8.69
C PRO A 137 -18.86 -12.40 -7.44
N LYS A 138 -19.92 -12.98 -6.88
CA LYS A 138 -20.53 -12.50 -5.64
C LYS A 138 -19.61 -12.68 -4.43
N ALA A 139 -18.97 -13.85 -4.31
CA ALA A 139 -18.05 -14.14 -3.20
C ALA A 139 -16.79 -13.24 -3.25
N ILE A 140 -16.19 -13.05 -4.45
CA ILE A 140 -15.07 -12.13 -4.66
C ILE A 140 -15.49 -10.68 -4.34
N GLY A 141 -16.70 -10.27 -4.75
CA GLY A 141 -17.22 -8.95 -4.44
C GLY A 141 -17.36 -8.68 -2.94
N ILE A 142 -17.84 -9.66 -2.15
CA ILE A 142 -17.91 -9.55 -0.69
C ILE A 142 -16.51 -9.52 -0.08
N TRP A 143 -15.62 -10.40 -0.51
CA TRP A 143 -14.23 -10.45 -0.05
C TRP A 143 -13.52 -9.11 -0.29
N ALA A 144 -13.65 -8.52 -1.49
CA ALA A 144 -13.08 -7.22 -1.81
C ALA A 144 -13.74 -6.06 -1.04
N ALA A 145 -15.07 -6.14 -0.79
CA ALA A 145 -15.77 -5.13 0.00
C ALA A 145 -15.28 -5.11 1.46
N VAL A 146 -15.01 -6.28 2.06
CA VAL A 146 -14.44 -6.36 3.42
C VAL A 146 -13.05 -5.76 3.47
N ALA A 147 -12.20 -5.96 2.44
CA ALA A 147 -10.91 -5.28 2.33
C ALA A 147 -11.09 -3.76 2.28
N GLY A 148 -12.03 -3.28 1.48
CA GLY A 148 -12.35 -1.84 1.39
C GLY A 148 -12.83 -1.24 2.72
N ILE A 149 -13.62 -1.99 3.48
CA ILE A 149 -14.03 -1.60 4.84
C ILE A 149 -12.81 -1.48 5.75
N GLY A 150 -11.87 -2.45 5.71
CA GLY A 150 -10.63 -2.40 6.49
C GLY A 150 -9.81 -1.14 6.19
N VAL A 151 -9.65 -0.80 4.92
CA VAL A 151 -8.95 0.42 4.50
C VAL A 151 -9.65 1.69 4.99
N GLY A 152 -10.99 1.76 4.87
CA GLY A 152 -11.75 2.95 5.23
C GLY A 152 -11.89 3.16 6.74
N VAL A 153 -12.07 2.07 7.50
CA VAL A 153 -12.28 2.13 8.96
C VAL A 153 -10.95 2.15 9.73
N GLY A 154 -9.86 1.68 9.11
CA GLY A 154 -8.54 1.54 9.75
C GLY A 154 -8.08 2.80 10.50
N PRO A 155 -8.04 3.97 9.85
CA PRO A 155 -7.59 5.19 10.52
C PRO A 155 -8.44 5.57 11.74
N ALA A 156 -9.77 5.47 11.64
CA ALA A 156 -10.67 5.77 12.76
C ALA A 156 -10.54 4.74 13.90
N ALA A 157 -10.40 3.46 13.55
CA ALA A 157 -10.15 2.40 14.54
C ALA A 157 -8.79 2.59 15.22
N GLY A 158 -7.76 2.95 14.46
CA GLY A 158 -6.43 3.25 14.99
C GLY A 158 -6.44 4.42 15.96
N GLY A 159 -7.06 5.52 15.54
CA GLY A 159 -7.19 6.69 16.41
C GLY A 159 -7.93 6.36 17.72
N PHE A 160 -9.03 5.61 17.64
CA PHE A 160 -9.75 5.17 18.84
C PHE A 160 -8.88 4.30 19.77
N LEU A 161 -8.13 3.37 19.21
CA LEU A 161 -7.27 2.49 20.01
C LEU A 161 -6.13 3.25 20.67
N ILE A 162 -5.54 4.23 19.99
CA ILE A 162 -4.45 5.05 20.53
C ILE A 162 -4.97 5.98 21.64
N ASP A 163 -6.11 6.63 21.43
CA ASP A 163 -6.70 7.54 22.42
C ASP A 163 -7.15 6.81 23.71
N GLN A 164 -7.65 5.56 23.59
CA GLN A 164 -8.19 4.83 24.75
C GLN A 164 -7.15 3.95 25.46
N PHE A 165 -6.09 3.56 24.77
CA PHE A 165 -5.07 2.63 25.30
C PHE A 165 -3.68 3.22 25.10
N ASP A 166 -3.01 2.82 24.02
CA ASP A 166 -1.76 3.36 23.52
C ASP A 166 -1.50 2.88 22.08
N TRP A 167 -0.37 3.26 21.47
CA TRP A 167 -0.02 2.84 20.11
C TRP A 167 0.13 1.32 19.95
N THR A 168 0.45 0.58 21.00
CA THR A 168 0.61 -0.89 20.94
C THR A 168 -0.70 -1.61 20.64
N ALA A 169 -1.83 -0.97 21.00
CA ALA A 169 -3.17 -1.50 20.77
C ALA A 169 -3.47 -1.68 19.27
N VAL A 170 -2.84 -0.90 18.37
CA VAL A 170 -3.02 -1.07 16.91
C VAL A 170 -2.48 -2.41 16.42
N PHE A 171 -1.51 -2.99 17.12
CA PHE A 171 -1.00 -4.32 16.85
C PHE A 171 -1.77 -5.40 17.62
N LEU A 172 -2.13 -5.13 18.88
CA LEU A 172 -2.84 -6.09 19.72
C LEU A 172 -4.23 -6.42 19.18
N VAL A 173 -4.91 -5.49 18.50
CA VAL A 173 -6.24 -5.73 17.90
C VAL A 173 -6.23 -6.87 16.87
N ASN A 174 -5.10 -7.10 16.19
CA ASN A 174 -4.95 -8.17 15.23
C ASN A 174 -4.95 -9.56 15.91
N VAL A 175 -4.44 -9.66 17.12
CA VAL A 175 -4.21 -10.94 17.81
C VAL A 175 -5.51 -11.73 18.06
N PRO A 176 -6.57 -11.15 18.68
CA PRO A 176 -7.82 -11.89 18.89
C PRO A 176 -8.50 -12.28 17.57
N ILE A 177 -8.40 -11.43 16.53
CA ILE A 177 -8.97 -11.72 15.23
C ILE A 177 -8.23 -12.89 14.58
N VAL A 178 -6.89 -12.90 14.64
CA VAL A 178 -6.05 -14.00 14.13
C VAL A 178 -6.33 -15.30 14.89
N ILE A 179 -6.44 -15.27 16.21
CA ILE A 179 -6.76 -16.45 17.02
C ILE A 179 -8.12 -17.02 16.61
N ALA A 180 -9.14 -16.17 16.47
CA ALA A 180 -10.48 -16.60 16.03
C ALA A 180 -10.42 -17.25 14.64
N ALA A 181 -9.68 -16.66 13.69
CA ALA A 181 -9.50 -17.22 12.37
C ALA A 181 -8.75 -18.57 12.41
N LEU A 182 -7.66 -18.69 13.18
CA LEU A 182 -6.90 -19.94 13.34
C LEU A 182 -7.74 -21.08 13.93
N VAL A 183 -8.62 -20.79 14.90
CA VAL A 183 -9.55 -21.78 15.48
C VAL A 183 -10.63 -22.19 14.48
N ALA A 184 -11.07 -21.26 13.62
CA ALA A 184 -12.10 -21.51 12.62
C ALA A 184 -11.58 -22.30 11.40
N ILE A 185 -10.34 -22.10 10.98
CA ILE A 185 -9.75 -22.71 9.78
C ILE A 185 -9.91 -24.24 9.74
N PRO A 186 -9.53 -25.04 10.75
CA PRO A 186 -9.62 -26.49 10.67
C PRO A 186 -11.04 -27.01 10.46
N LYS A 187 -12.04 -26.24 10.92
CA LYS A 187 -13.46 -26.64 10.88
C LYS A 187 -14.18 -26.16 9.62
N LEU A 188 -13.78 -25.01 9.08
CA LEU A 188 -14.54 -24.30 8.04
C LEU A 188 -13.81 -24.22 6.70
N VAL A 189 -12.47 -24.29 6.67
CA VAL A 189 -11.69 -24.17 5.45
C VAL A 189 -11.27 -25.55 4.95
N PRO A 190 -11.74 -25.98 3.77
CA PRO A 190 -11.31 -27.25 3.18
C PRO A 190 -9.83 -27.17 2.75
N ASP A 191 -9.14 -28.30 2.85
CA ASP A 191 -7.81 -28.40 2.26
C ASP A 191 -7.90 -28.54 0.74
N SER A 192 -7.04 -27.83 0.04
CA SER A 192 -6.93 -27.92 -1.40
C SER A 192 -5.49 -27.63 -1.86
N ARG A 193 -5.09 -28.24 -2.94
CA ARG A 193 -3.75 -28.09 -3.56
C ARG A 193 -3.92 -27.94 -5.06
N ASP A 194 -2.96 -27.30 -5.70
CA ASP A 194 -2.92 -27.27 -7.14
C ASP A 194 -2.27 -28.57 -7.67
N PRO A 195 -2.96 -29.39 -8.48
CA PRO A 195 -2.37 -30.58 -9.09
C PRO A 195 -1.18 -30.29 -10.00
N ALA A 196 -1.14 -29.10 -10.61
CA ALA A 196 -0.08 -28.69 -11.53
C ALA A 196 1.25 -28.33 -10.84
N GLN A 197 1.27 -28.24 -9.49
CA GLN A 197 2.45 -27.95 -8.65
C GLN A 197 3.31 -26.81 -9.23
N ALA A 198 2.88 -25.55 -9.04
CA ALA A 198 3.67 -24.39 -9.43
C ALA A 198 5.12 -24.48 -8.90
N ARG A 199 6.09 -24.32 -9.78
CA ARG A 199 7.51 -24.29 -9.40
C ARG A 199 7.80 -22.95 -8.73
N LEU A 200 8.56 -23.00 -7.64
CA LEU A 200 9.00 -21.80 -6.91
C LEU A 200 10.20 -21.18 -7.63
N ASP A 201 10.25 -19.86 -7.63
CA ASP A 201 11.43 -19.09 -8.06
C ASP A 201 12.02 -18.32 -6.86
N PRO A 202 12.79 -18.98 -5.99
CA PRO A 202 13.40 -18.32 -4.84
C PRO A 202 14.48 -17.31 -5.22
N VAL A 203 15.12 -17.49 -6.39
CA VAL A 203 16.15 -16.58 -6.89
C VAL A 203 15.52 -15.27 -7.36
N GLY A 204 14.44 -15.33 -8.13
CA GLY A 204 13.69 -14.14 -8.53
C GLY A 204 13.15 -13.38 -7.31
N ALA A 205 12.57 -14.08 -6.33
CA ALA A 205 12.11 -13.48 -5.08
C ALA A 205 13.25 -12.78 -4.31
N LEU A 206 14.41 -13.43 -4.17
CA LEU A 206 15.56 -12.85 -3.49
C LEU A 206 16.09 -11.61 -4.22
N LEU A 207 16.26 -11.69 -5.53
CA LEU A 207 16.75 -10.58 -6.35
C LEU A 207 15.81 -9.37 -6.30
N SER A 208 14.49 -9.59 -6.39
CA SER A 208 13.50 -8.51 -6.30
C SER A 208 13.51 -7.85 -4.92
N MET A 209 13.51 -8.63 -3.82
CA MET A 209 13.56 -8.10 -2.46
C MET A 209 14.86 -7.34 -2.18
N VAL A 210 16.00 -7.90 -2.54
CA VAL A 210 17.30 -7.27 -2.31
C VAL A 210 17.42 -6.01 -3.14
N GLY A 211 17.06 -6.04 -4.42
CA GLY A 211 17.12 -4.89 -5.32
C GLY A 211 16.21 -3.74 -4.89
N LEU A 212 14.94 -4.03 -4.58
CA LEU A 212 14.00 -3.03 -4.06
C LEU A 212 14.41 -2.56 -2.65
N GLY A 213 14.90 -3.46 -1.79
CA GLY A 213 15.36 -3.12 -0.46
C GLY A 213 16.53 -2.15 -0.46
N ILE A 214 17.56 -2.38 -1.30
CA ILE A 214 18.69 -1.46 -1.44
C ILE A 214 18.23 -0.13 -2.04
N LEU A 215 17.33 -0.16 -3.03
CA LEU A 215 16.77 1.06 -3.62
C LEU A 215 16.04 1.90 -2.57
N THR A 216 15.15 1.29 -1.82
CA THR A 216 14.39 1.94 -0.76
C THR A 216 15.32 2.49 0.33
N ALA A 217 16.32 1.69 0.77
CA ALA A 217 17.32 2.12 1.74
C ALA A 217 18.11 3.35 1.26
N ALA A 218 18.56 3.33 0.00
CA ALA A 218 19.29 4.47 -0.58
C ALA A 218 18.44 5.74 -0.58
N ILE A 219 17.15 5.63 -0.92
CA ILE A 219 16.23 6.77 -0.95
C ILE A 219 15.98 7.30 0.47
N ILE A 220 15.72 6.43 1.45
CA ILE A 220 15.43 6.83 2.85
C ILE A 220 16.67 7.47 3.52
N GLN A 221 17.87 6.97 3.22
CA GLN A 221 19.11 7.49 3.81
C GLN A 221 19.69 8.73 3.08
N ALA A 222 19.18 9.03 1.87
CA ALA A 222 19.68 10.15 1.08
C ALA A 222 19.52 11.53 1.74
N PRO A 223 18.45 11.84 2.50
CA PRO A 223 18.37 13.09 3.25
C PRO A 223 19.50 13.28 4.26
N ASP A 224 19.86 12.23 5.01
CA ASP A 224 20.86 12.30 6.08
C ASP A 224 22.30 12.32 5.56
N TRP A 225 22.59 11.52 4.55
CA TRP A 225 23.97 11.37 4.01
C TRP A 225 24.26 12.31 2.85
N GLY A 226 23.22 12.85 2.21
CA GLY A 226 23.29 13.67 1.01
C GLY A 226 23.06 12.84 -0.28
N TRP A 227 22.22 13.35 -1.15
CA TRP A 227 21.85 12.70 -2.42
C TRP A 227 23.02 12.43 -3.37
N THR A 228 24.13 13.18 -3.23
CA THR A 228 25.34 13.04 -4.02
C THR A 228 26.47 12.28 -3.30
N ASP A 229 26.22 11.79 -2.07
CA ASP A 229 27.22 11.00 -1.33
C ASP A 229 27.57 9.71 -2.10
N GLY A 230 28.86 9.37 -2.12
CA GLY A 230 29.36 8.19 -2.83
C GLY A 230 28.72 6.88 -2.39
N ARG A 231 28.32 6.77 -1.11
CA ARG A 231 27.60 5.58 -0.56
C ARG A 231 26.18 5.48 -1.16
N ILE A 232 25.47 6.59 -1.27
CA ILE A 232 24.12 6.66 -1.85
C ILE A 232 24.19 6.33 -3.35
N LEU A 233 25.14 6.93 -4.08
CA LEU A 233 25.33 6.63 -5.50
C LEU A 233 25.73 5.16 -5.74
N ALA A 234 26.59 4.59 -4.89
CA ALA A 234 26.94 3.19 -4.96
C ALA A 234 25.74 2.28 -4.65
N ALA A 235 24.89 2.64 -3.68
CA ALA A 235 23.66 1.91 -3.36
C ALA A 235 22.67 1.95 -4.54
N PHE A 236 22.46 3.10 -5.19
CA PHE A 236 21.64 3.19 -6.41
C PHE A 236 22.20 2.33 -7.55
N GLY A 237 23.53 2.36 -7.78
CA GLY A 237 24.19 1.52 -8.78
C GLY A 237 24.02 0.03 -8.49
N THR A 238 24.15 -0.37 -7.23
CA THR A 238 23.95 -1.74 -6.79
C THR A 238 22.49 -2.19 -6.94
N ALA A 239 21.54 -1.36 -6.50
CA ALA A 239 20.12 -1.62 -6.68
C ALA A 239 19.75 -1.80 -8.16
N ALA A 240 20.21 -0.90 -9.02
CA ALA A 240 19.99 -0.98 -10.46
C ALA A 240 20.57 -2.27 -11.04
N SER A 241 21.80 -2.66 -10.64
CA SER A 241 22.45 -3.89 -11.10
C SER A 241 21.69 -5.15 -10.67
N VAL A 242 21.23 -5.21 -9.42
CA VAL A 242 20.44 -6.34 -8.90
C VAL A 242 19.07 -6.42 -9.58
N LEU A 243 18.38 -5.28 -9.79
CA LEU A 243 17.08 -5.25 -10.48
C LEU A 243 17.20 -5.61 -11.97
N VAL A 244 18.27 -5.19 -12.64
CA VAL A 244 18.59 -5.65 -14.00
C VAL A 244 18.86 -7.17 -13.99
N GLY A 245 19.64 -7.65 -13.02
CA GLY A 245 19.86 -9.08 -12.81
C GLY A 245 18.54 -9.85 -12.59
N PHE A 246 17.62 -9.32 -11.81
CA PHE A 246 16.26 -9.85 -11.64
C PHE A 246 15.52 -9.95 -12.98
N VAL A 247 15.48 -8.89 -13.77
CA VAL A 247 14.80 -8.90 -15.09
C VAL A 247 15.44 -9.91 -16.02
N VAL A 248 16.77 -10.00 -16.06
CA VAL A 248 17.50 -10.97 -16.89
C VAL A 248 17.20 -12.40 -16.43
N TRP A 249 17.15 -12.65 -15.12
CA TRP A 249 16.78 -13.93 -14.54
C TRP A 249 15.37 -14.35 -14.96
N GLU A 250 14.38 -13.49 -14.75
CA GLU A 250 12.97 -13.72 -15.11
C GLU A 250 12.75 -13.97 -16.61
N LEU A 251 13.60 -13.36 -17.47
CA LEU A 251 13.56 -13.61 -18.92
C LEU A 251 14.15 -14.96 -19.32
N ARG A 252 15.06 -15.53 -18.50
CA ARG A 252 15.81 -16.76 -18.82
C ARG A 252 15.25 -18.00 -18.12
N THR A 253 14.60 -17.85 -16.97
CA THR A 253 14.04 -18.99 -16.24
C THR A 253 12.80 -19.55 -16.93
N ASP A 254 12.62 -20.88 -16.88
CA ASP A 254 11.47 -21.58 -17.46
C ASP A 254 10.18 -21.35 -16.65
N THR A 255 10.34 -21.01 -15.37
CA THR A 255 9.23 -20.81 -14.42
C THR A 255 9.38 -19.48 -13.70
N PRO A 256 9.24 -18.35 -14.41
CA PRO A 256 9.41 -17.04 -13.82
C PRO A 256 8.35 -16.77 -12.75
N MET A 257 8.77 -16.15 -11.63
CA MET A 257 7.87 -15.62 -10.60
C MET A 257 7.01 -14.50 -11.21
N LEU A 258 7.66 -13.62 -11.95
CA LEU A 258 7.08 -12.47 -12.61
C LEU A 258 7.33 -12.59 -14.13
N ASP A 259 6.30 -12.93 -14.92
CA ASP A 259 6.48 -12.95 -16.37
C ASP A 259 6.65 -11.52 -16.91
N VAL A 260 7.90 -11.02 -16.90
CA VAL A 260 8.25 -9.68 -17.39
C VAL A 260 7.89 -9.46 -18.87
N ARG A 261 7.61 -10.53 -19.63
CA ARG A 261 7.14 -10.43 -21.01
C ARG A 261 5.74 -9.81 -21.11
N LEU A 262 4.94 -9.89 -20.02
CA LEU A 262 3.63 -9.22 -19.93
C LEU A 262 3.75 -7.70 -20.08
N PHE A 263 4.88 -7.12 -19.67
CA PHE A 263 5.14 -5.69 -19.88
C PHE A 263 5.36 -5.27 -21.33
N ARG A 264 5.44 -6.21 -22.28
CA ARG A 264 5.38 -5.90 -23.72
C ARG A 264 3.95 -5.63 -24.19
N ILE A 265 2.95 -6.06 -23.44
CA ILE A 265 1.54 -5.81 -23.72
C ILE A 265 1.20 -4.41 -23.24
N ARG A 266 0.95 -3.47 -24.18
CA ARG A 266 0.68 -2.05 -23.83
C ARG A 266 -0.44 -1.87 -22.82
N ARG A 267 -1.50 -2.67 -22.93
CA ARG A 267 -2.63 -2.66 -22.02
C ARG A 267 -2.21 -3.02 -20.58
N PHE A 268 -1.39 -4.06 -20.44
CA PHE A 268 -0.85 -4.51 -19.16
C PHE A 268 0.07 -3.43 -18.54
N THR A 269 1.04 -2.93 -19.30
CA THR A 269 2.02 -1.95 -18.83
C THR A 269 1.38 -0.62 -18.43
N GLY A 270 0.48 -0.11 -19.27
CA GLY A 270 -0.22 1.14 -18.99
C GLY A 270 -1.12 1.04 -17.76
N ALA A 271 -1.81 -0.09 -17.59
CA ALA A 271 -2.66 -0.32 -16.42
C ALA A 271 -1.84 -0.53 -15.14
N SER A 272 -0.78 -1.32 -15.19
CA SER A 272 0.14 -1.54 -14.05
C SER A 272 0.82 -0.25 -13.64
N GLY A 273 1.30 0.56 -14.60
CA GLY A 273 1.88 1.87 -14.31
C GLY A 273 0.88 2.82 -13.65
N ALA A 274 -0.37 2.85 -14.11
CA ALA A 274 -1.41 3.67 -13.50
C ALA A 274 -1.71 3.24 -12.06
N VAL A 275 -1.81 1.94 -11.80
CA VAL A 275 -2.00 1.39 -10.44
C VAL A 275 -0.81 1.74 -9.54
N ALA A 276 0.43 1.54 -10.00
CA ALA A 276 1.62 1.89 -9.25
C ALA A 276 1.63 3.37 -8.85
N LEU A 277 1.32 4.27 -9.78
CA LEU A 277 1.32 5.71 -9.55
C LEU A 277 0.22 6.19 -8.60
N VAL A 278 -0.97 5.56 -8.64
CA VAL A 278 -2.03 5.85 -7.66
C VAL A 278 -1.59 5.44 -6.25
N PHE A 279 -0.98 4.27 -6.10
CA PHE A 279 -0.52 3.81 -4.79
C PHE A 279 0.71 4.58 -4.30
N PHE A 280 1.60 4.97 -5.20
CA PHE A 280 2.69 5.90 -4.92
C PHE A 280 2.18 7.21 -4.32
N ALA A 281 1.21 7.83 -5.00
CA ALA A 281 0.62 9.08 -4.54
C ALA A 281 -0.13 8.92 -3.22
N LEU A 282 -0.91 7.85 -3.09
CA LEU A 282 -1.75 7.59 -1.92
C LEU A 282 -0.92 7.34 -0.66
N PHE A 283 0.00 6.35 -0.70
CA PHE A 283 0.75 5.94 0.49
C PHE A 283 1.71 7.05 0.93
N GLY A 284 2.35 7.73 -0.02
CA GLY A 284 3.16 8.90 0.30
C GLY A 284 2.33 10.03 0.91
N ALA A 285 1.16 10.36 0.34
CA ALA A 285 0.29 11.40 0.89
C ALA A 285 -0.23 11.04 2.29
N ILE A 286 -0.69 9.80 2.51
CA ILE A 286 -1.19 9.35 3.81
C ILE A 286 -0.08 9.41 4.86
N PHE A 287 1.15 9.06 4.51
CA PHE A 287 2.29 9.04 5.44
C PHE A 287 2.50 10.39 6.12
N PHE A 288 2.47 11.50 5.39
CA PHE A 288 2.65 12.83 6.00
C PHE A 288 1.35 13.56 6.32
N LEU A 289 0.22 13.16 5.74
CA LEU A 289 -1.08 13.75 6.08
C LEU A 289 -1.46 13.47 7.55
N THR A 290 -1.13 12.31 8.08
CA THR A 290 -1.37 11.99 9.50
C THR A 290 -0.52 12.83 10.42
N GLN A 291 0.72 13.12 10.07
CA GLN A 291 1.60 14.04 10.78
C GLN A 291 1.05 15.47 10.71
N TYR A 292 0.62 15.92 9.53
CA TYR A 292 -0.01 17.24 9.37
C TYR A 292 -1.25 17.41 10.26
N LEU A 293 -2.13 16.40 10.28
CA LEU A 293 -3.34 16.46 11.10
C LEU A 293 -3.04 16.48 12.59
N GLN A 294 -2.03 15.75 13.06
CA GLN A 294 -1.72 15.59 14.49
C GLN A 294 -0.71 16.63 14.99
N GLU A 295 0.36 16.91 14.25
CA GLU A 295 1.45 17.76 14.72
C GLU A 295 1.31 19.23 14.29
N VAL A 296 0.49 19.53 13.25
CA VAL A 296 0.29 20.92 12.77
C VAL A 296 -1.10 21.44 13.09
N LEU A 297 -2.13 20.59 12.94
CA LEU A 297 -3.52 20.97 13.24
C LEU A 297 -3.97 20.54 14.64
N ASP A 298 -3.08 20.00 15.47
CA ASP A 298 -3.32 19.60 16.87
C ASP A 298 -4.52 18.66 17.08
N TYR A 299 -4.86 17.83 16.06
CA TYR A 299 -5.94 16.86 16.22
C TYR A 299 -5.45 15.65 16.99
N THR A 300 -6.31 15.15 17.91
CA THR A 300 -6.05 13.87 18.55
C THR A 300 -5.97 12.74 17.51
N PRO A 301 -5.32 11.60 17.82
CA PRO A 301 -5.26 10.45 16.91
C PRO A 301 -6.65 9.99 16.43
N LEU A 302 -7.67 9.99 17.30
CA LEU A 302 -9.05 9.66 16.91
C LEU A 302 -9.63 10.68 15.95
N GLU A 303 -9.45 11.96 16.25
CA GLU A 303 -9.91 13.03 15.37
C GLU A 303 -9.25 12.98 14.00
N ALA A 304 -7.93 12.76 13.94
CA ALA A 304 -7.19 12.59 12.70
C ALA A 304 -7.71 11.38 11.92
N GLY A 305 -7.90 10.23 12.58
CA GLY A 305 -8.42 9.03 11.97
C GLY A 305 -9.84 9.19 11.38
N VAL A 306 -10.74 9.82 12.13
CA VAL A 306 -12.11 10.11 11.66
C VAL A 306 -12.09 11.11 10.50
N ARG A 307 -11.21 12.10 10.55
CA ARG A 307 -11.04 13.10 9.50
C ARG A 307 -10.43 12.56 8.20
N MET A 308 -9.90 11.34 8.21
CA MET A 308 -9.47 10.64 7.00
C MET A 308 -10.59 9.86 6.29
N LEU A 309 -11.77 9.64 6.92
CA LEU A 309 -12.89 8.90 6.33
C LEU A 309 -13.42 9.45 4.99
N PRO A 310 -13.34 10.75 4.67
CA PRO A 310 -13.80 11.26 3.36
C PRO A 310 -13.15 10.58 2.15
N ILE A 311 -11.93 10.04 2.28
CA ILE A 311 -11.29 9.28 1.20
C ILE A 311 -12.09 8.02 0.83
N ALA A 312 -12.65 7.33 1.83
CA ALA A 312 -13.47 6.14 1.62
C ALA A 312 -14.78 6.50 0.88
N ALA A 313 -15.40 7.62 1.21
CA ALA A 313 -16.59 8.10 0.50
C ALA A 313 -16.29 8.33 -0.99
N GLY A 314 -15.16 8.99 -1.30
CA GLY A 314 -14.70 9.17 -2.68
C GLY A 314 -14.47 7.85 -3.41
N LEU A 315 -13.83 6.88 -2.75
CA LEU A 315 -13.54 5.56 -3.33
C LEU A 315 -14.82 4.76 -3.64
N ILE A 316 -15.78 4.77 -2.71
CA ILE A 316 -17.07 4.07 -2.85
C ILE A 316 -17.86 4.59 -4.05
N VAL A 317 -17.80 5.90 -4.32
CA VAL A 317 -18.46 6.51 -5.48
C VAL A 317 -17.64 6.33 -6.75
N GLY A 318 -16.31 6.52 -6.69
CA GLY A 318 -15.41 6.50 -7.83
C GLY A 318 -15.32 5.14 -8.52
N GLY A 319 -15.30 4.04 -7.77
CA GLY A 319 -15.20 2.69 -8.30
C GLY A 319 -16.36 2.31 -9.24
N PRO A 320 -17.62 2.28 -8.76
CA PRO A 320 -18.77 1.97 -9.60
C PRO A 320 -19.00 2.96 -10.76
N LEU A 321 -18.72 4.26 -10.53
CA LEU A 321 -18.83 5.27 -11.55
C LEU A 321 -17.85 5.02 -12.70
N SER A 322 -16.60 4.68 -12.37
CA SER A 322 -15.57 4.40 -13.35
C SER A 322 -15.89 3.19 -14.23
N ALA A 323 -16.50 2.14 -13.67
CA ALA A 323 -16.93 0.96 -14.44
C ALA A 323 -17.96 1.34 -15.52
N LYS A 324 -18.93 2.20 -15.16
CA LYS A 324 -19.93 2.73 -16.13
C LYS A 324 -19.27 3.62 -17.19
N LEU A 325 -18.37 4.52 -16.77
CA LEU A 325 -17.68 5.44 -17.67
C LEU A 325 -16.71 4.70 -18.60
N ALA A 326 -16.01 3.66 -18.11
CA ALA A 326 -15.12 2.84 -18.94
C ALA A 326 -15.89 2.12 -20.06
N GLY A 327 -17.11 1.63 -19.78
CA GLY A 327 -18.00 1.09 -20.81
C GLY A 327 -18.35 2.10 -21.91
N ARG A 328 -18.51 3.39 -21.55
CA ARG A 328 -18.90 4.46 -22.49
C ARG A 328 -17.71 5.09 -23.21
N PHE A 329 -16.64 5.44 -22.49
CA PHE A 329 -15.50 6.21 -23.01
C PHE A 329 -14.25 5.37 -23.25
N GLY A 330 -14.21 4.14 -22.75
CA GLY A 330 -13.03 3.25 -22.77
C GLY A 330 -12.11 3.46 -21.57
N THR A 331 -11.34 2.41 -21.25
CA THR A 331 -10.43 2.35 -20.09
C THR A 331 -9.40 3.48 -20.11
N ARG A 332 -8.81 3.78 -21.27
CA ARG A 332 -7.79 4.80 -21.49
C ARG A 332 -8.19 6.18 -20.93
N ILE A 333 -9.39 6.67 -21.28
CA ILE A 333 -9.88 8.00 -20.90
C ILE A 333 -10.20 8.02 -19.41
N VAL A 334 -10.84 6.99 -18.89
CA VAL A 334 -11.28 6.94 -17.48
C VAL A 334 -10.08 6.86 -16.54
N VAL A 335 -9.07 6.05 -16.86
CA VAL A 335 -7.82 5.97 -16.07
C VAL A 335 -7.07 7.30 -16.09
N ALA A 336 -6.94 7.93 -17.25
CA ALA A 336 -6.29 9.24 -17.35
C ALA A 336 -7.05 10.33 -16.58
N ALA A 337 -8.38 10.35 -16.66
CA ALA A 337 -9.21 11.28 -15.89
C ALA A 337 -9.08 11.02 -14.38
N GLY A 338 -9.07 9.74 -13.95
CA GLY A 338 -8.87 9.36 -12.54
C GLY A 338 -7.52 9.86 -12.01
N LEU A 339 -6.43 9.63 -12.74
CA LEU A 339 -5.10 10.14 -12.37
C LEU A 339 -5.03 11.67 -12.37
N THR A 340 -5.75 12.34 -13.28
CA THR A 340 -5.85 13.81 -13.27
C THR A 340 -6.59 14.31 -12.03
N VAL A 341 -7.66 13.63 -11.60
CA VAL A 341 -8.36 13.94 -10.35
C VAL A 341 -7.45 13.72 -9.14
N VAL A 342 -6.66 12.64 -9.10
CA VAL A 342 -5.62 12.43 -8.06
C VAL A 342 -4.62 13.58 -8.05
N ALA A 343 -4.08 13.96 -9.22
CA ALA A 343 -3.15 15.07 -9.33
C ALA A 343 -3.75 16.41 -8.84
N SER A 344 -5.02 16.67 -9.20
CA SER A 344 -5.73 17.87 -8.74
C SER A 344 -5.95 17.88 -7.24
N ALA A 345 -6.26 16.73 -6.64
CA ALA A 345 -6.41 16.58 -5.19
C ALA A 345 -5.09 16.89 -4.46
N LEU A 346 -3.98 16.31 -4.94
CA LEU A 346 -2.66 16.54 -4.36
C LEU A 346 -2.20 18.00 -4.52
N PHE A 347 -2.48 18.61 -5.68
CA PHE A 347 -2.18 20.00 -5.93
C PHE A 347 -3.02 20.94 -5.04
N LEU A 348 -4.30 20.64 -4.82
CA LEU A 348 -5.13 21.38 -3.86
C LEU A 348 -4.58 21.24 -2.43
N LEU A 349 -4.20 20.03 -2.02
CA LEU A 349 -3.63 19.78 -0.71
C LEU A 349 -2.25 20.47 -0.52
N SER A 350 -1.50 20.69 -1.60
CA SER A 350 -0.24 21.44 -1.52
C SER A 350 -0.41 22.90 -1.10
N GLY A 351 -1.63 23.43 -1.17
CA GLY A 351 -1.97 24.75 -0.64
C GLY A 351 -2.30 24.77 0.86
N ALA A 352 -2.23 23.63 1.55
CA ALA A 352 -2.50 23.57 2.99
C ALA A 352 -1.40 24.29 3.81
N GLN A 353 -1.83 25.08 4.79
CA GLN A 353 -1.00 25.90 5.69
C GLN A 353 -1.31 25.55 7.14
N THR A 354 -0.62 26.18 8.08
CA THR A 354 -0.79 25.95 9.52
C THR A 354 -2.19 26.33 10.04
N ASP A 355 -2.86 27.27 9.38
CA ASP A 355 -4.19 27.78 9.72
C ASP A 355 -5.30 27.29 8.78
N SER A 356 -5.02 26.28 7.94
CA SER A 356 -6.00 25.80 6.96
C SER A 356 -7.20 25.15 7.62
N ASP A 357 -8.39 25.52 7.12
CA ASP A 357 -9.63 24.88 7.54
C ASP A 357 -9.72 23.42 7.08
N TYR A 358 -10.27 22.55 7.91
CA TYR A 358 -10.43 21.13 7.60
C TYR A 358 -11.22 20.87 6.30
N SER A 359 -12.07 21.80 5.88
CA SER A 359 -12.83 21.66 4.63
C SER A 359 -11.94 21.48 3.39
N LEU A 360 -10.74 22.09 3.39
CA LEU A 360 -9.72 21.88 2.36
C LEU A 360 -9.25 20.41 2.37
N VAL A 361 -8.87 19.90 3.54
CA VAL A 361 -8.41 18.51 3.70
C VAL A 361 -9.52 17.53 3.33
N ALA A 362 -10.74 17.73 3.82
CA ALA A 362 -11.88 16.86 3.52
C ALA A 362 -12.20 16.81 2.02
N SER A 363 -12.25 17.97 1.35
CA SER A 363 -12.52 18.03 -0.08
C SER A 363 -11.43 17.36 -0.91
N THR A 364 -10.16 17.52 -0.53
CA THR A 364 -9.03 16.87 -1.20
C THR A 364 -9.03 15.36 -0.99
N LEU A 365 -9.40 14.86 0.20
CA LEU A 365 -9.55 13.43 0.48
C LEU A 365 -10.68 12.80 -0.34
N VAL A 366 -11.83 13.47 -0.49
CA VAL A 366 -12.92 13.00 -1.35
C VAL A 366 -12.44 12.92 -2.81
N LEU A 367 -11.76 13.94 -3.31
CA LEU A 367 -11.22 13.95 -4.67
C LEU A 367 -10.17 12.87 -4.87
N LEU A 368 -9.27 12.67 -3.89
CA LEU A 368 -8.25 11.62 -3.93
C LEU A 368 -8.90 10.25 -4.01
N GLY A 369 -9.91 9.98 -3.17
CA GLY A 369 -10.68 8.74 -3.20
C GLY A 369 -11.44 8.52 -4.51
N LEU A 370 -12.07 9.57 -5.06
CA LEU A 370 -12.74 9.53 -6.37
C LEU A 370 -11.77 9.19 -7.50
N GLY A 371 -10.64 9.89 -7.58
CA GLY A 371 -9.62 9.66 -8.60
C GLY A 371 -9.00 8.27 -8.50
N MET A 372 -8.75 7.80 -7.29
CA MET A 372 -8.26 6.47 -6.99
C MET A 372 -9.27 5.39 -7.46
N GLY A 373 -10.54 5.50 -7.06
CA GLY A 373 -11.59 4.58 -7.50
C GLY A 373 -11.78 4.59 -9.02
N ALA A 374 -11.70 5.78 -9.63
CA ALA A 374 -11.79 5.93 -11.08
C ALA A 374 -10.62 5.28 -11.83
N THR A 375 -9.44 5.22 -11.24
CA THR A 375 -8.26 4.60 -11.86
C THR A 375 -8.20 3.10 -11.60
N MET A 376 -8.41 2.66 -10.35
CA MET A 376 -8.14 1.29 -9.92
C MET A 376 -9.03 0.25 -10.60
N ALA A 377 -10.34 0.46 -10.63
CA ALA A 377 -11.26 -0.55 -11.15
C ALA A 377 -10.99 -0.89 -12.63
N PRO A 378 -10.93 0.08 -13.57
CA PRO A 378 -10.65 -0.22 -14.97
C PRO A 378 -9.19 -0.63 -15.23
N ALA A 379 -8.23 -0.18 -14.43
CA ALA A 379 -6.84 -0.62 -14.56
C ALA A 379 -6.67 -2.06 -14.10
N THR A 380 -7.24 -2.46 -12.96
CA THR A 380 -7.23 -3.85 -12.48
C THR A 380 -7.91 -4.78 -13.49
N GLU A 381 -9.07 -4.40 -14.05
CA GLU A 381 -9.70 -5.17 -15.13
C GLU A 381 -8.78 -5.33 -16.34
N SER A 382 -8.04 -4.27 -16.69
CA SER A 382 -7.09 -4.32 -17.82
C SER A 382 -5.90 -5.25 -17.55
N ILE A 383 -5.36 -5.27 -16.33
CA ILE A 383 -4.31 -6.20 -15.91
C ILE A 383 -4.85 -7.63 -16.00
N MET A 384 -5.99 -7.91 -15.36
CA MET A 384 -6.58 -9.24 -15.29
C MET A 384 -6.93 -9.80 -16.68
N SER A 385 -7.48 -8.96 -17.56
CA SER A 385 -7.84 -9.37 -18.92
C SER A 385 -6.64 -9.47 -19.88
N SER A 386 -5.46 -9.05 -19.48
CA SER A 386 -4.22 -9.24 -20.26
C SER A 386 -3.53 -10.58 -19.97
N VAL A 387 -4.05 -11.33 -18.98
CA VAL A 387 -3.50 -12.63 -18.57
C VAL A 387 -4.50 -13.74 -18.95
N PRO A 388 -4.05 -14.90 -19.49
CA PRO A 388 -4.93 -16.01 -19.81
C PRO A 388 -5.74 -16.48 -18.59
N LEU A 389 -7.00 -16.87 -18.79
CA LEU A 389 -7.93 -17.30 -17.73
C LEU A 389 -7.34 -18.39 -16.82
N GLY A 390 -6.56 -19.32 -17.39
CA GLY A 390 -5.86 -20.36 -16.61
C GLY A 390 -4.74 -19.85 -15.70
N ARG A 391 -4.34 -18.56 -15.83
CA ARG A 391 -3.31 -17.90 -15.04
C ARG A 391 -3.85 -16.66 -14.28
N ALA A 392 -5.14 -16.60 -14.01
CA ALA A 392 -5.77 -15.47 -13.34
C ALA A 392 -5.14 -15.15 -11.97
N GLY A 393 -4.65 -16.16 -11.24
CA GLY A 393 -3.89 -15.99 -10.00
C GLY A 393 -2.61 -15.17 -10.19
N VAL A 394 -1.89 -15.39 -11.30
CA VAL A 394 -0.70 -14.60 -11.66
C VAL A 394 -1.08 -13.13 -11.90
N GLY A 395 -2.17 -12.87 -12.63
CA GLY A 395 -2.67 -11.52 -12.87
C GLY A 395 -3.03 -10.79 -11.58
N SER A 396 -3.69 -11.46 -10.64
CA SER A 396 -4.02 -10.90 -9.32
C SER A 396 -2.78 -10.59 -8.51
N ALA A 397 -1.86 -11.55 -8.39
CA ALA A 397 -0.62 -11.36 -7.65
C ALA A 397 0.26 -10.24 -8.25
N MET A 398 0.30 -10.13 -9.59
CA MET A 398 0.96 -9.02 -10.29
C MET A 398 0.33 -7.66 -9.94
N ASN A 399 -1.01 -7.58 -9.96
CA ASN A 399 -1.72 -6.35 -9.58
C ASN A 399 -1.37 -5.94 -8.14
N ASP A 400 -1.35 -6.88 -7.21
CA ASP A 400 -1.05 -6.61 -5.82
C ASP A 400 0.43 -6.27 -5.60
N THR A 401 1.35 -6.94 -6.30
CA THR A 401 2.79 -6.60 -6.28
C THR A 401 3.02 -5.16 -6.78
N VAL A 402 2.39 -4.79 -7.89
CA VAL A 402 2.50 -3.43 -8.46
C VAL A 402 1.96 -2.37 -7.48
N ARG A 403 0.87 -2.66 -6.79
CA ARG A 403 0.31 -1.79 -5.74
C ARG A 403 1.28 -1.60 -4.59
N MET A 404 1.83 -2.70 -4.07
CA MET A 404 2.77 -2.64 -2.94
C MET A 404 4.07 -1.92 -3.31
N VAL A 405 4.67 -2.26 -4.45
CA VAL A 405 5.89 -1.57 -4.94
C VAL A 405 5.63 -0.08 -5.15
N GLY A 406 4.48 0.28 -5.74
CA GLY A 406 4.08 1.68 -5.87
C GLY A 406 3.97 2.38 -4.52
N GLY A 407 3.32 1.75 -3.55
CA GLY A 407 3.17 2.27 -2.19
C GLY A 407 4.50 2.46 -1.46
N THR A 408 5.35 1.43 -1.45
CA THR A 408 6.71 1.50 -0.88
C THR A 408 7.54 2.64 -1.46
N LEU A 409 7.60 2.72 -2.79
CA LEU A 409 8.31 3.83 -3.45
C LEU A 409 7.66 5.19 -3.16
N GLY A 410 6.34 5.24 -2.97
CA GLY A 410 5.63 6.44 -2.58
C GLY A 410 6.05 6.97 -1.21
N VAL A 411 6.05 6.10 -0.19
CA VAL A 411 6.50 6.46 1.17
C VAL A 411 7.97 6.85 1.16
N ALA A 412 8.83 6.03 0.55
CA ALA A 412 10.27 6.28 0.52
C ALA A 412 10.61 7.60 -0.19
N VAL A 413 10.14 7.81 -1.43
CA VAL A 413 10.49 8.98 -2.24
C VAL A 413 9.85 10.25 -1.67
N LEU A 414 8.54 10.24 -1.42
CA LEU A 414 7.86 11.43 -0.95
C LEU A 414 8.23 11.75 0.50
N GLY A 415 8.42 10.74 1.36
CA GLY A 415 8.92 10.92 2.72
C GLY A 415 10.33 11.51 2.74
N SER A 416 11.24 11.01 1.91
CA SER A 416 12.61 11.56 1.82
C SER A 416 12.66 12.97 1.25
N LEU A 417 11.79 13.31 0.29
CA LEU A 417 11.66 14.68 -0.20
C LEU A 417 11.13 15.62 0.88
N LEU A 418 10.13 15.17 1.65
CA LEU A 418 9.60 15.91 2.80
C LEU A 418 10.70 16.16 3.84
N SER A 419 11.41 15.12 4.27
CA SER A 419 12.48 15.23 5.26
C SER A 419 13.62 16.15 4.80
N SER A 420 14.11 16.00 3.57
CA SER A 420 15.15 16.88 3.01
C SER A 420 14.70 18.35 2.97
N SER A 421 13.46 18.59 2.54
CA SER A 421 12.91 19.95 2.45
C SER A 421 12.65 20.54 3.82
N TYR A 422 12.13 19.74 4.76
CA TYR A 422 11.89 20.15 6.14
C TYR A 422 13.19 20.57 6.84
N GLY A 423 14.22 19.72 6.82
CA GLY A 423 15.51 20.01 7.43
C GLY A 423 16.15 21.30 6.87
N ALA A 424 16.06 21.51 5.55
CA ALA A 424 16.55 22.73 4.93
C ALA A 424 15.81 24.00 5.41
N HIS A 425 14.50 23.91 5.64
CA HIS A 425 13.72 25.06 6.14
C HIS A 425 13.89 25.27 7.64
N MET A 426 14.25 24.23 8.40
CA MET A 426 14.55 24.32 9.83
C MET A 426 15.93 24.90 10.15
N GLU A 427 16.90 24.82 9.22
CA GLU A 427 18.29 25.28 9.43
C GLU A 427 18.40 26.67 10.08
N PRO A 428 17.65 27.71 9.64
CA PRO A 428 17.73 29.02 10.29
C PRO A 428 17.25 29.04 11.74
N ALA A 429 16.21 28.27 12.06
CA ALA A 429 15.56 28.24 13.38
C ALA A 429 16.40 27.50 14.43
N VAL A 430 17.19 26.52 14.01
CA VAL A 430 17.97 25.67 14.94
C VAL A 430 19.40 26.17 15.16
N LYS A 431 19.89 27.19 14.44
CA LYS A 431 21.27 27.70 14.50
C LYS A 431 21.75 28.09 15.91
N SER A 432 20.84 28.53 16.76
CA SER A 432 21.14 28.95 18.14
C SER A 432 21.01 27.82 19.16
N LEU A 433 20.56 26.64 18.74
CA LEU A 433 20.36 25.50 19.64
C LEU A 433 21.66 24.69 19.82
N PRO A 434 21.80 24.00 20.97
CA PRO A 434 22.84 22.97 21.12
C PRO A 434 22.67 21.87 20.06
N GLN A 435 23.80 21.32 19.56
CA GLN A 435 23.81 20.38 18.43
C GLN A 435 22.77 19.24 18.57
N PRO A 436 22.66 18.54 19.72
CA PRO A 436 21.68 17.44 19.84
C PRO A 436 20.23 17.89 19.69
N ALA A 437 19.92 19.13 20.18
CA ALA A 437 18.58 19.69 20.05
C ALA A 437 18.33 20.20 18.61
N ALA A 438 19.34 20.75 17.97
CA ALA A 438 19.28 21.17 16.58
C ALA A 438 19.07 19.99 15.63
N ASP A 439 19.82 18.90 15.83
CA ASP A 439 19.68 17.67 15.04
C ASP A 439 18.27 17.08 15.21
N ALA A 440 17.78 16.94 16.45
CA ALA A 440 16.44 16.43 16.74
C ALA A 440 15.35 17.32 16.10
N ALA A 441 15.42 18.63 16.26
CA ALA A 441 14.42 19.55 15.70
C ALA A 441 14.45 19.61 14.17
N SER A 442 15.57 19.28 13.53
CA SER A 442 15.73 19.24 12.08
C SER A 442 15.28 17.91 11.47
N ASP A 443 15.16 16.85 12.27
CA ASP A 443 14.76 15.51 11.79
C ASP A 443 13.26 15.45 11.48
N SER A 444 12.41 15.96 12.38
CA SER A 444 10.96 15.91 12.21
C SER A 444 10.22 17.00 12.98
N VAL A 445 8.98 17.26 12.58
CA VAL A 445 8.09 18.21 13.27
C VAL A 445 7.73 17.72 14.67
N GLY A 446 7.55 16.41 14.87
CA GLY A 446 7.26 15.81 16.17
C GLY A 446 8.43 15.98 17.15
N HIS A 447 9.67 15.74 16.73
CA HIS A 447 10.84 15.98 17.55
C HIS A 447 11.06 17.48 17.82
N ALA A 448 10.78 18.36 16.86
CA ALA A 448 10.84 19.80 17.06
C ALA A 448 9.85 20.28 18.15
N SER A 449 8.64 19.72 18.18
CA SER A 449 7.64 19.98 19.21
C SER A 449 8.17 19.60 20.60
N VAL A 450 8.75 18.40 20.76
CA VAL A 450 9.35 17.94 22.03
C VAL A 450 10.50 18.85 22.47
N VAL A 451 11.35 19.31 21.54
CA VAL A 451 12.43 20.27 21.86
C VAL A 451 11.86 21.63 22.26
N ALA A 452 10.83 22.11 21.56
CA ALA A 452 10.15 23.37 21.85
C ALA A 452 9.54 23.37 23.27
N ASP A 453 8.88 22.28 23.67
CA ASP A 453 8.30 22.10 25.00
C ASP A 453 9.38 22.14 26.10
N LYS A 454 10.54 21.52 25.87
CA LYS A 454 11.68 21.54 26.79
C LYS A 454 12.30 22.93 26.94
N ILE A 455 12.33 23.74 25.88
CA ILE A 455 12.83 25.10 25.88
C ILE A 455 11.82 26.01 26.64
N GLY A 456 10.54 25.86 26.34
CA GLY A 456 9.45 26.63 26.92
C GLY A 456 9.47 28.12 26.58
N GLY A 457 8.48 28.83 27.07
CA GLY A 457 8.36 30.28 26.88
C GLY A 457 8.28 30.72 25.41
N SER A 458 8.65 31.97 25.13
CA SER A 458 8.58 32.54 23.78
C SER A 458 9.55 31.90 22.80
N ALA A 459 10.69 31.37 23.26
CA ALA A 459 11.66 30.69 22.41
C ALA A 459 11.16 29.32 21.96
N GLY A 460 10.54 28.53 22.85
CA GLY A 460 9.88 27.29 22.49
C GLY A 460 8.75 27.50 21.49
N GLN A 461 7.88 28.49 21.75
CA GLN A 461 6.80 28.83 20.81
C GLN A 461 7.31 29.26 19.44
N ALA A 462 8.41 30.01 19.38
CA ALA A 462 9.02 30.40 18.12
C ALA A 462 9.57 29.19 17.34
N LEU A 463 10.15 28.20 18.05
CA LEU A 463 10.63 26.96 17.43
C LEU A 463 9.47 26.11 16.91
N SER A 464 8.37 25.96 17.68
CA SER A 464 7.17 25.23 17.23
C SER A 464 6.59 25.86 15.96
N ASN A 465 6.36 27.16 15.95
CA ASN A 465 5.82 27.87 14.78
C ASN A 465 6.74 27.74 13.56
N ALA A 466 8.06 27.76 13.77
CA ALA A 466 9.02 27.55 12.70
C ALA A 466 8.94 26.12 12.15
N ALA A 467 8.81 25.12 13.01
CA ALA A 467 8.68 23.72 12.63
C ALA A 467 7.39 23.44 11.83
N GLU A 468 6.25 23.95 12.29
CA GLU A 468 4.97 23.84 11.58
C GLU A 468 5.02 24.51 10.20
N THR A 469 5.63 25.70 10.11
CA THR A 469 5.82 26.42 8.85
C THR A 469 6.76 25.67 7.91
N ALA A 470 7.86 25.14 8.43
CA ALA A 470 8.82 24.33 7.68
C ALA A 470 8.15 23.05 7.15
N PHE A 471 7.34 22.38 8.00
CA PHE A 471 6.62 21.18 7.61
C PHE A 471 5.59 21.44 6.51
N THR A 472 4.76 22.48 6.64
CA THR A 472 3.74 22.81 5.63
C THR A 472 4.38 23.23 4.30
N THR A 473 5.52 23.95 4.34
CA THR A 473 6.28 24.30 3.15
C THR A 473 6.89 23.07 2.46
N ALA A 474 7.47 22.17 3.25
CA ALA A 474 8.02 20.89 2.75
C ALA A 474 6.90 19.99 2.20
N MET A 475 5.76 19.91 2.88
CA MET A 475 4.58 19.18 2.42
C MET A 475 4.06 19.74 1.09
N SER A 476 3.96 21.06 0.96
CA SER A 476 3.54 21.74 -0.27
C SER A 476 4.40 21.36 -1.47
N SER A 477 5.72 21.45 -1.31
CA SER A 477 6.68 21.09 -2.37
C SER A 477 6.60 19.60 -2.73
N THR A 478 6.52 18.73 -1.74
CA THR A 478 6.44 17.27 -1.92
C THR A 478 5.13 16.84 -2.59
N LEU A 479 3.99 17.41 -2.17
CA LEU A 479 2.69 17.17 -2.80
C LEU A 479 2.64 17.67 -4.24
N THR A 480 3.32 18.78 -4.55
CA THR A 480 3.45 19.29 -5.92
C THR A 480 4.20 18.28 -6.80
N VAL A 481 5.30 17.69 -6.31
CA VAL A 481 6.01 16.62 -7.02
C VAL A 481 5.10 15.39 -7.22
N ALA A 482 4.37 14.98 -6.20
CA ALA A 482 3.43 13.87 -6.31
C ALA A 482 2.30 14.16 -7.33
N ALA A 483 1.78 15.38 -7.36
CA ALA A 483 0.77 15.82 -8.32
C ALA A 483 1.31 15.80 -9.77
N ILE A 484 2.52 16.31 -10.00
CA ILE A 484 3.19 16.25 -11.31
C ILE A 484 3.40 14.79 -11.73
N THR A 485 3.81 13.93 -10.81
CA THR A 485 4.01 12.50 -11.07
C THR A 485 2.68 11.83 -11.48
N ALA A 486 1.58 12.10 -10.76
CA ALA A 486 0.26 11.59 -11.12
C ALA A 486 -0.23 12.13 -12.46
N LEU A 487 0.00 13.42 -12.76
CA LEU A 487 -0.35 14.03 -14.05
C LEU A 487 0.46 13.42 -15.21
N THR A 488 1.75 13.19 -14.99
CA THR A 488 2.62 12.48 -15.95
C THR A 488 2.08 11.06 -16.20
N GLY A 489 1.63 10.38 -15.14
CA GLY A 489 0.93 9.10 -15.25
C GLY A 489 -0.35 9.17 -16.07
N ALA A 490 -1.14 10.25 -15.92
CA ALA A 490 -2.34 10.47 -16.74
C ALA A 490 -1.99 10.62 -18.23
N LEU A 491 -0.95 11.38 -18.55
CA LEU A 491 -0.46 11.55 -19.92
C LEU A 491 0.07 10.22 -20.49
N LEU A 492 0.85 9.48 -19.71
CA LEU A 492 1.33 8.15 -20.11
C LEU A 492 0.17 7.18 -20.33
N ALA A 493 -0.86 7.19 -19.48
CA ALA A 493 -2.06 6.38 -19.68
C ALA A 493 -2.76 6.70 -21.00
N LEU A 494 -2.82 7.99 -21.39
CA LEU A 494 -3.36 8.41 -22.71
C LEU A 494 -2.54 7.92 -23.89
N VAL A 495 -1.23 7.73 -23.74
CA VAL A 495 -0.35 7.27 -24.83
C VAL A 495 -0.27 5.75 -24.88
N VAL A 496 -0.14 5.10 -23.71
CA VAL A 496 0.18 3.68 -23.60
C VAL A 496 -1.07 2.80 -23.66
N LEU A 497 -2.15 3.18 -22.97
CA LEU A 497 -3.38 2.39 -22.96
C LEU A 497 -4.07 2.41 -24.33
N PRO A 498 -4.57 1.24 -24.81
CA PRO A 498 -5.27 1.17 -26.09
C PRO A 498 -6.60 1.96 -26.04
N GLY A 499 -6.94 2.60 -27.16
CA GLY A 499 -8.24 3.23 -27.34
C GLY A 499 -9.37 2.19 -27.44
N LYS A 500 -10.61 2.61 -27.21
CA LYS A 500 -11.80 1.74 -27.10
C LYS A 500 -11.99 0.77 -28.29
N SER A 501 -11.72 1.21 -29.50
CA SER A 501 -11.83 0.38 -30.71
C SER A 501 -10.82 -0.78 -30.71
N ARG A 502 -9.57 -0.50 -30.32
CA ARG A 502 -8.49 -1.47 -30.22
C ARG A 502 -8.69 -2.42 -29.03
N GLU A 503 -9.20 -1.88 -27.91
CA GLU A 503 -9.57 -2.67 -26.72
C GLU A 503 -10.64 -3.73 -27.06
N ARG A 504 -11.66 -3.37 -27.83
CA ARG A 504 -12.68 -4.32 -28.32
C ARG A 504 -12.10 -5.37 -29.26
N ALA A 505 -11.23 -4.96 -30.16
CA ALA A 505 -10.56 -5.90 -31.06
C ALA A 505 -9.69 -6.91 -30.30
N GLU A 506 -8.95 -6.46 -29.28
CA GLU A 506 -8.14 -7.32 -28.41
C GLU A 506 -9.03 -8.27 -27.59
N LYS A 507 -10.13 -7.79 -26.98
CA LYS A 507 -11.11 -8.64 -26.26
C LYS A 507 -11.68 -9.75 -27.14
N ARG A 508 -11.97 -9.46 -28.41
CA ARG A 508 -12.42 -10.46 -29.39
C ARG A 508 -11.34 -11.46 -29.75
N ALA A 509 -10.12 -11.01 -29.99
CA ALA A 509 -8.99 -11.87 -30.31
C ALA A 509 -8.66 -12.87 -29.19
N PHE A 510 -8.96 -12.50 -27.92
CA PHE A 510 -8.80 -13.38 -26.75
C PHE A 510 -10.07 -14.17 -26.37
N GLY A 511 -11.15 -14.13 -27.21
CA GLY A 511 -12.38 -14.89 -26.97
C GLY A 511 -13.24 -14.41 -25.79
N MET A 512 -13.07 -13.16 -25.36
CA MET A 512 -13.77 -12.58 -24.21
C MET A 512 -15.06 -11.81 -24.57
N GLU A 513 -15.32 -11.54 -25.83
CA GLU A 513 -16.60 -11.03 -26.36
C GLU A 513 -17.14 -11.99 -27.42
N PRO A 514 -18.46 -12.28 -27.41
CA PRO A 514 -19.06 -13.05 -28.52
C PRO A 514 -18.92 -12.29 -29.84
N GLU A 515 -18.70 -13.02 -30.91
CA GLU A 515 -18.70 -12.48 -32.27
C GLU A 515 -20.03 -11.75 -32.54
N PRO A 516 -20.03 -10.52 -33.09
CA PRO A 516 -21.29 -9.88 -33.44
C PRO A 516 -22.05 -10.78 -34.39
N ALA A 517 -23.32 -11.04 -34.10
CA ALA A 517 -24.19 -11.72 -35.03
C ALA A 517 -24.08 -11.01 -36.40
N ARG A 518 -23.60 -11.75 -37.42
CA ARG A 518 -23.56 -11.22 -38.79
C ARG A 518 -25.01 -10.88 -39.17
N ALA A 519 -25.28 -9.58 -39.29
CA ALA A 519 -26.55 -9.06 -39.80
C ALA A 519 -26.68 -9.32 -41.28
#